data_d7055939c879f86b12338a3d3e28d544
#
_entry.id   d7055939c879f86b12338a3d3e28d544
#
_cell.length_a   1.000
_cell.length_b   1.000
_cell.length_c   1.000
_cell.angle_alpha   90.00
_cell.angle_beta   90.00
_cell.angle_gamma   90.00
#
_symmetry.space_group_name_H-M   'P 1'
#
loop_
_entity.id
_entity.type
_entity.pdbx_description
1 polymer ?
#
loop_
_entity_poly.entity_id
_entity_poly.type
_entity_poly.pdbx_seq_one_letter_code
_entity_poly.pdbx_strand_id
1 'polypeptide(L)'
;MTKHKIETPKERQNRHKAMEAAILLEKIKHDFKEPPKAMDYFYDLYERVHCKHEPLHSDKAKVGTMCIQVPSEIIHALDAVPLRLCNGFYTDDEIGSDLLPSKSCPLVKATVGQFASDNFSDKPDIVISPTTCDQKAKSGAIIENMGFEVYDMEFPRTKESHESREYWRRSVRKFTKDLSENLNTKLSKQKLKDAIKKVGYAQHLYHKLNILRKNATSPILGKDMFLVTNAFFFDKIDNWIEAVEALANECERRVKDEIAVASKRSPRIVYTGSPPIFPNLKIPLLIELSDAIIVADETCSSNRMFNDMVSVDEWFMYDMVDSIADKYLKGCTCPIFTKNDDRKRRILDLVRDYKADGVVYQAFAGCQVYEMEQRSVLEAMEKAGVPILYLESDYSPSQLGQLTTRIEAFVESLKNRKRRQ
;
A
#
# COMPACT_ATOMS: atom_id res chain seq x y z
N MET A 1 13.98 29.72 36.92
CA MET A 1 12.76 29.76 36.13
C MET A 1 13.08 29.30 34.73
N THR A 2 12.88 28.03 34.44
CA THR A 2 13.00 27.45 33.09
C THR A 2 11.86 28.02 32.25
N LYS A 3 12.16 28.87 31.28
CA LYS A 3 11.18 29.34 30.28
C LYS A 3 10.66 28.09 29.59
N HIS A 4 9.42 27.70 29.84
CA HIS A 4 8.73 26.70 29.01
C HIS A 4 8.70 27.24 27.58
N LYS A 5 9.49 26.64 26.69
CA LYS A 5 9.45 26.96 25.26
C LYS A 5 8.05 26.59 24.78
N ILE A 6 7.30 27.57 24.30
CA ILE A 6 5.95 27.30 23.74
C ILE A 6 6.15 26.47 22.48
N GLU A 7 5.55 25.28 22.48
CA GLU A 7 5.58 24.34 21.36
C GLU A 7 4.91 24.97 20.14
N THR A 8 5.57 24.95 18.99
CA THR A 8 4.99 25.42 17.73
C THR A 8 3.89 24.45 17.24
N PRO A 9 2.95 24.89 16.39
CA PRO A 9 1.95 23.98 15.80
C PRO A 9 2.56 22.76 15.12
N LYS A 10 3.67 22.93 14.40
CA LYS A 10 4.40 21.85 13.72
C LYS A 10 5.03 20.87 14.72
N GLU A 11 5.67 21.35 15.81
CA GLU A 11 6.22 20.50 16.86
C GLU A 11 5.12 19.66 17.55
N ARG A 12 3.97 20.29 17.86
CA ARG A 12 2.81 19.61 18.44
C ARG A 12 2.30 18.49 17.55
N GLN A 13 2.18 18.76 16.26
CA GLN A 13 1.70 17.81 15.29
C GLN A 13 2.66 16.64 15.11
N ASN A 14 3.97 16.90 15.02
CA ASN A 14 5.00 15.87 15.00
C ASN A 14 4.89 14.95 16.21
N ARG A 15 4.69 15.52 17.38
CA ARG A 15 4.51 14.76 18.62
C ARG A 15 3.24 13.89 18.57
N HIS A 16 2.11 14.41 18.07
CA HIS A 16 0.88 13.61 17.96
C HIS A 16 1.06 12.45 16.97
N LYS A 17 1.67 12.68 15.81
CA LYS A 17 1.99 11.62 14.84
C LYS A 17 2.94 10.58 15.42
N ALA A 18 3.99 11.02 16.11
CA ALA A 18 4.93 10.11 16.78
C ALA A 18 4.23 9.25 17.85
N MET A 19 3.30 9.83 18.63
CA MET A 19 2.52 9.09 19.62
C MET A 19 1.58 8.08 18.94
N GLU A 20 0.87 8.47 17.88
CA GLU A 20 -0.01 7.59 17.11
C GLU A 20 0.76 6.39 16.55
N ALA A 21 1.93 6.63 15.96
CA ALA A 21 2.81 5.58 15.45
C ALA A 21 3.34 4.67 16.57
N ALA A 22 3.80 5.24 17.69
CA ALA A 22 4.35 4.48 18.81
C ALA A 22 3.31 3.57 19.46
N ILE A 23 2.09 4.08 19.69
CA ILE A 23 0.99 3.29 20.26
C ILE A 23 0.68 2.08 19.36
N LEU A 24 0.64 2.29 18.04
CA LEU A 24 0.40 1.20 17.11
C LEU A 24 1.53 0.18 17.10
N LEU A 25 2.79 0.62 17.07
CA LEU A 25 3.96 -0.27 17.07
C LEU A 25 4.02 -1.12 18.34
N GLU A 26 3.76 -0.52 19.51
CA GLU A 26 3.64 -1.26 20.77
C GLU A 26 2.57 -2.35 20.70
N LYS A 27 1.38 -2.00 20.21
CA LYS A 27 0.30 -2.97 20.01
C LYS A 27 0.70 -4.10 19.06
N ILE A 28 1.35 -3.79 17.96
CA ILE A 28 1.80 -4.77 16.96
C ILE A 28 2.85 -5.72 17.57
N LYS A 29 3.76 -5.22 18.39
CA LYS A 29 4.83 -6.01 19.01
C LYS A 29 4.32 -6.92 20.13
N HIS A 30 3.35 -6.48 20.90
CA HIS A 30 3.00 -7.15 22.18
C HIS A 30 1.65 -7.89 22.20
N ASP A 31 0.67 -7.49 21.37
CA ASP A 31 -0.68 -8.10 21.40
C ASP A 31 -0.79 -9.38 20.54
N PHE A 32 0.28 -9.78 19.86
CA PHE A 32 0.27 -10.91 18.92
C PHE A 32 1.33 -11.95 19.26
N LYS A 33 1.19 -13.15 18.66
CA LYS A 33 2.25 -14.17 18.74
C LYS A 33 3.56 -13.63 18.18
N GLU A 34 4.65 -14.17 18.71
CA GLU A 34 6.01 -13.79 18.34
C GLU A 34 6.23 -13.85 16.82
N PRO A 35 6.52 -12.70 16.20
CA PRO A 35 6.75 -12.62 14.76
C PRO A 35 8.09 -13.27 14.39
N PRO A 36 8.39 -13.44 13.08
CA PRO A 36 9.76 -13.72 12.64
C PRO A 36 10.73 -12.66 13.18
N LYS A 37 11.91 -13.07 13.64
CA LYS A 37 12.90 -12.15 14.19
C LYS A 37 13.38 -11.11 13.17
N ALA A 38 13.41 -11.47 11.88
CA ALA A 38 13.74 -10.54 10.80
C ALA A 38 12.73 -9.38 10.67
N MET A 39 11.57 -9.43 11.34
CA MET A 39 10.66 -8.28 11.44
C MET A 39 11.21 -7.14 12.29
N ASP A 40 12.21 -7.37 13.14
CA ASP A 40 12.84 -6.33 13.96
C ASP A 40 13.34 -5.16 13.09
N TYR A 41 13.91 -5.46 11.91
CA TYR A 41 14.33 -4.43 10.96
C TYR A 41 13.18 -3.46 10.61
N PHE A 42 12.01 -4.01 10.30
CA PHE A 42 10.85 -3.20 9.92
C PHE A 42 10.33 -2.40 11.10
N TYR A 43 10.23 -2.99 12.28
CA TYR A 43 9.78 -2.27 13.47
C TYR A 43 10.71 -1.11 13.82
N ASP A 44 12.03 -1.31 13.75
CA ASP A 44 13.03 -0.25 13.97
C ASP A 44 12.94 0.83 12.90
N LEU A 45 12.76 0.45 11.64
CA LEU A 45 12.58 1.38 10.52
C LEU A 45 11.37 2.30 10.75
N TYR A 46 10.21 1.73 11.12
CA TYR A 46 9.01 2.51 11.43
C TYR A 46 9.20 3.43 12.63
N GLU A 47 9.88 2.98 13.67
CA GLU A 47 10.20 3.81 14.83
C GLU A 47 11.09 5.01 14.44
N ARG A 48 12.14 4.78 13.66
CA ARG A 48 13.06 5.83 13.20
C ARG A 48 12.32 6.89 12.37
N VAL A 49 11.54 6.45 11.38
CA VAL A 49 10.89 7.35 10.43
C VAL A 49 9.68 8.05 11.04
N HIS A 50 8.80 7.32 11.72
CA HIS A 50 7.50 7.84 12.14
C HIS A 50 7.46 8.31 13.60
N CYS A 51 8.32 7.77 14.49
CA CYS A 51 8.38 8.24 15.88
C CYS A 51 9.50 9.25 16.09
N LYS A 52 10.65 9.07 15.41
CA LYS A 52 11.82 9.95 15.56
C LYS A 52 11.99 10.96 14.42
N HIS A 53 11.14 10.88 13.38
CA HIS A 53 11.17 11.75 12.18
C HIS A 53 12.54 11.78 11.48
N GLU A 54 13.25 10.63 11.46
CA GLU A 54 14.55 10.50 10.84
C GLU A 54 14.43 10.52 9.32
N PRO A 55 15.10 11.43 8.60
CA PRO A 55 15.14 11.42 7.14
C PRO A 55 16.04 10.28 6.64
N LEU A 56 15.61 9.55 5.63
CA LEU A 56 16.36 8.43 5.04
C LEU A 56 17.09 8.79 3.74
N HIS A 57 16.66 9.87 3.05
CA HIS A 57 17.07 10.18 1.69
C HIS A 57 17.61 11.61 1.55
N SER A 58 18.54 12.01 2.41
CA SER A 58 19.12 13.35 2.40
C SER A 58 20.02 13.64 1.17
N ASP A 59 20.49 12.61 0.51
CA ASP A 59 21.49 12.64 -0.57
C ASP A 59 20.92 12.50 -1.98
N LYS A 60 19.60 12.32 -2.12
CA LYS A 60 18.93 12.06 -3.41
C LYS A 60 17.70 12.93 -3.61
N ALA A 61 17.38 13.20 -4.88
CA ALA A 61 16.09 13.77 -5.24
C ALA A 61 14.95 12.82 -4.88
N LYS A 62 13.88 13.38 -4.32
CA LYS A 62 12.72 12.65 -3.80
C LYS A 62 11.50 12.94 -4.66
N VAL A 63 11.00 11.91 -5.34
CA VAL A 63 9.82 11.99 -6.20
C VAL A 63 8.62 11.44 -5.43
N GLY A 64 7.76 12.33 -4.97
CA GLY A 64 6.53 11.96 -4.28
C GLY A 64 5.53 11.33 -5.25
N THR A 65 4.97 10.17 -4.91
CA THR A 65 4.01 9.46 -5.77
C THR A 65 2.68 9.29 -5.08
N MET A 66 1.60 9.80 -5.66
CA MET A 66 0.25 9.70 -5.09
C MET A 66 -0.46 8.37 -5.42
N CYS A 67 0.10 7.54 -6.29
CA CYS A 67 -0.48 6.26 -6.68
C CYS A 67 0.58 5.23 -7.11
N ILE A 68 0.25 3.93 -7.04
CA ILE A 68 1.10 2.84 -7.58
C ILE A 68 1.22 2.87 -9.10
N GLN A 69 0.44 3.69 -9.78
CA GLN A 69 0.50 3.83 -11.25
C GLN A 69 1.68 4.66 -11.72
N VAL A 70 2.41 5.30 -10.81
CA VAL A 70 3.64 6.01 -11.16
C VAL A 70 4.78 5.01 -11.26
N PRO A 71 5.44 4.89 -12.43
CA PRO A 71 6.50 3.90 -12.65
C PRO A 71 7.75 4.17 -11.81
N SER A 72 7.98 3.37 -10.77
CA SER A 72 9.14 3.50 -9.88
C SER A 72 10.46 3.18 -10.57
N GLU A 73 10.45 2.30 -11.58
CA GLU A 73 11.63 1.95 -12.38
C GLU A 73 12.24 3.18 -13.08
N ILE A 74 11.39 4.07 -13.59
CA ILE A 74 11.83 5.31 -14.25
C ILE A 74 12.46 6.26 -13.22
N ILE A 75 11.85 6.40 -12.04
CA ILE A 75 12.36 7.24 -10.96
C ILE A 75 13.73 6.74 -10.50
N HIS A 76 13.87 5.44 -10.25
CA HIS A 76 15.16 4.84 -9.87
C HIS A 76 16.22 4.97 -10.98
N ALA A 77 15.83 4.84 -12.25
CA ALA A 77 16.75 5.00 -13.39
C ALA A 77 17.26 6.43 -13.54
N LEU A 78 16.59 7.41 -12.97
CA LEU A 78 17.00 8.81 -12.90
C LEU A 78 17.75 9.15 -11.60
N ASP A 79 18.23 8.15 -10.86
CA ASP A 79 18.96 8.27 -9.59
C ASP A 79 18.14 8.96 -8.47
N ALA A 80 16.81 9.01 -8.61
CA ALA A 80 15.89 9.58 -7.63
C ALA A 80 15.21 8.47 -6.79
N VAL A 81 14.55 8.86 -5.72
CA VAL A 81 13.83 7.96 -4.82
C VAL A 81 12.33 8.18 -4.94
N PRO A 82 11.53 7.13 -5.26
CA PRO A 82 10.08 7.23 -5.20
C PRO A 82 9.60 7.18 -3.75
N LEU A 83 8.92 8.22 -3.28
CA LEU A 83 8.27 8.27 -1.98
C LEU A 83 6.76 8.18 -2.17
N ARG A 84 6.13 7.20 -1.54
CA ARG A 84 4.66 7.08 -1.59
C ARG A 84 4.04 8.06 -0.60
N LEU A 85 3.21 8.97 -1.12
CA LEU A 85 2.53 10.01 -0.34
C LEU A 85 1.19 9.56 0.28
N CYS A 86 0.82 8.28 0.15
CA CYS A 86 -0.30 7.72 0.89
C CYS A 86 -0.01 7.77 2.38
N ASN A 87 -0.92 8.34 3.14
CA ASN A 87 -0.75 8.62 4.56
C ASN A 87 -1.88 7.99 5.38
N GLY A 88 -1.55 7.32 6.48
CA GLY A 88 -2.49 6.65 7.36
C GLY A 88 -2.72 7.37 8.70
N PHE A 89 -2.11 8.53 8.94
CA PHE A 89 -2.22 9.26 10.20
C PHE A 89 -3.58 9.94 10.36
N TYR A 90 -4.25 9.63 11.46
CA TYR A 90 -5.48 10.32 11.85
C TYR A 90 -5.23 11.80 12.14
N THR A 91 -4.11 12.14 12.76
CA THR A 91 -3.68 13.53 12.97
C THR A 91 -3.67 14.36 11.67
N ASP A 92 -3.21 13.79 10.56
CA ASP A 92 -3.22 14.46 9.26
C ASP A 92 -4.62 14.44 8.60
N ASP A 93 -5.44 13.39 8.83
CA ASP A 93 -6.85 13.35 8.39
C ASP A 93 -7.69 14.46 9.03
N GLU A 94 -7.48 14.77 10.32
CA GLU A 94 -8.15 15.87 11.00
C GLU A 94 -7.82 17.22 10.32
N ILE A 95 -6.55 17.49 10.02
CA ILE A 95 -6.15 18.73 9.32
C ILE A 95 -6.75 18.78 7.92
N GLY A 96 -6.69 17.69 7.18
CA GLY A 96 -7.30 17.61 5.86
C GLY A 96 -8.82 17.76 5.88
N SER A 97 -9.47 17.40 6.99
CA SER A 97 -10.91 17.56 7.19
C SER A 97 -11.35 19.04 7.33
N ASP A 98 -10.44 19.93 7.74
CA ASP A 98 -10.67 21.37 7.75
C ASP A 98 -10.57 22.00 6.34
N LEU A 99 -9.87 21.32 5.42
CA LEU A 99 -9.57 21.81 4.08
C LEU A 99 -10.46 21.20 2.99
N LEU A 100 -11.02 20.04 3.23
CA LEU A 100 -11.76 19.25 2.25
C LEU A 100 -13.19 18.96 2.74
N PRO A 101 -14.14 18.72 1.81
CA PRO A 101 -15.49 18.32 2.20
C PRO A 101 -15.50 17.11 3.13
N SER A 102 -16.40 17.08 4.10
CA SER A 102 -16.50 16.01 5.12
C SER A 102 -16.62 14.60 4.55
N LYS A 103 -17.24 14.47 3.37
CA LYS A 103 -17.39 13.19 2.62
C LYS A 103 -16.18 12.82 1.77
N SER A 104 -15.07 13.53 1.88
CA SER A 104 -13.84 13.15 1.17
C SER A 104 -13.22 11.90 1.78
N CYS A 105 -12.57 11.11 0.92
CA CYS A 105 -11.86 9.90 1.33
C CYS A 105 -10.79 10.22 2.39
N PRO A 106 -10.74 9.50 3.53
CA PRO A 106 -9.74 9.73 4.60
C PRO A 106 -8.30 9.71 4.09
N LEU A 107 -7.97 8.80 3.17
CA LEU A 107 -6.64 8.73 2.56
C LEU A 107 -6.27 10.04 1.83
N VAL A 108 -7.23 10.67 1.16
CA VAL A 108 -7.01 11.95 0.47
C VAL A 108 -6.91 13.09 1.48
N LYS A 109 -7.77 13.11 2.49
CA LYS A 109 -7.71 14.11 3.57
C LYS A 109 -6.37 14.04 4.30
N ALA A 110 -5.95 12.86 4.73
CA ALA A 110 -4.67 12.69 5.41
C ALA A 110 -3.48 13.10 4.52
N THR A 111 -3.52 12.79 3.22
CA THR A 111 -2.48 13.25 2.28
C THR A 111 -2.45 14.77 2.19
N VAL A 112 -3.58 15.43 1.97
CA VAL A 112 -3.65 16.90 1.88
C VAL A 112 -3.27 17.56 3.22
N GLY A 113 -3.70 17.00 4.35
CA GLY A 113 -3.34 17.47 5.69
C GLY A 113 -1.85 17.42 5.96
N GLN A 114 -1.15 16.37 5.49
CA GLN A 114 0.31 16.28 5.57
C GLN A 114 1.00 17.41 4.79
N PHE A 115 0.51 17.73 3.59
CA PHE A 115 1.03 18.85 2.80
C PHE A 115 0.74 20.21 3.45
N ALA A 116 -0.46 20.40 3.96
CA ALA A 116 -0.85 21.65 4.65
C ALA A 116 0.01 21.93 5.89
N SER A 117 0.44 20.88 6.57
CA SER A 117 1.29 20.99 7.74
C SER A 117 2.79 21.02 7.42
N ASP A 118 3.15 20.77 6.18
CA ASP A 118 4.56 20.61 5.73
C ASP A 118 5.35 19.66 6.64
N ASN A 119 4.72 18.52 6.98
CA ASN A 119 5.22 17.60 7.98
C ASN A 119 5.72 16.30 7.37
N PHE A 120 6.93 16.33 6.85
CA PHE A 120 7.60 15.21 6.21
C PHE A 120 8.92 14.89 6.91
N SER A 121 9.24 13.61 7.07
CA SER A 121 10.61 13.16 7.40
C SER A 121 11.52 13.34 6.18
N ASP A 122 11.04 12.90 5.01
CA ASP A 122 11.62 13.17 3.70
C ASP A 122 10.61 13.96 2.86
N LYS A 123 10.84 15.27 2.67
CA LYS A 123 9.98 16.14 1.86
C LYS A 123 10.20 15.84 0.37
N PRO A 124 9.14 15.63 -0.43
CA PRO A 124 9.29 15.44 -1.87
C PRO A 124 9.75 16.73 -2.56
N ASP A 125 10.65 16.59 -3.54
CA ASP A 125 11.10 17.70 -4.38
C ASP A 125 10.10 17.97 -5.52
N ILE A 126 9.42 16.94 -6.01
CA ILE A 126 8.30 17.00 -6.97
C ILE A 126 7.26 15.94 -6.61
N VAL A 127 5.98 16.25 -6.84
CA VAL A 127 4.84 15.37 -6.59
C VAL A 127 4.24 14.90 -7.91
N ILE A 128 4.14 13.58 -8.11
CA ILE A 128 3.48 13.00 -9.28
C ILE A 128 2.06 12.60 -8.91
N SER A 129 1.09 13.30 -9.52
CA SER A 129 -0.35 13.14 -9.30
C SER A 129 -1.02 12.47 -10.50
N PRO A 130 -1.16 11.11 -10.51
CA PRO A 130 -1.89 10.47 -11.60
C PRO A 130 -3.40 10.66 -11.44
N THR A 131 -4.08 10.94 -12.56
CA THR A 131 -5.53 11.19 -12.62
C THR A 131 -6.36 9.89 -12.44
N THR A 132 -6.04 9.12 -11.39
CA THR A 132 -6.65 7.80 -11.15
C THR A 132 -8.06 7.89 -10.58
N CYS A 133 -8.31 8.68 -9.54
CA CYS A 133 -9.66 9.01 -9.09
C CYS A 133 -9.83 10.52 -8.96
N ASP A 134 -11.07 10.99 -8.99
CA ASP A 134 -11.36 12.43 -9.05
C ASP A 134 -10.84 13.17 -7.82
N GLN A 135 -10.95 12.57 -6.64
CA GLN A 135 -10.45 13.20 -5.41
C GLN A 135 -8.91 13.33 -5.41
N LYS A 136 -8.17 12.34 -5.92
CA LYS A 136 -6.71 12.45 -6.07
C LYS A 136 -6.32 13.49 -7.11
N ALA A 137 -6.97 13.50 -8.27
CA ALA A 137 -6.72 14.50 -9.30
C ALA A 137 -6.94 15.92 -8.78
N LYS A 138 -8.02 16.14 -8.03
CA LYS A 138 -8.29 17.45 -7.42
C LYS A 138 -7.33 17.79 -6.27
N SER A 139 -6.87 16.81 -5.51
CA SER A 139 -5.89 17.06 -4.45
C SER A 139 -4.52 17.46 -5.00
N GLY A 140 -4.13 17.02 -6.21
CA GLY A 140 -2.94 17.52 -6.89
C GLY A 140 -2.95 19.04 -7.05
N ALA A 141 -4.02 19.60 -7.61
CA ALA A 141 -4.18 21.05 -7.76
C ALA A 141 -4.21 21.80 -6.41
N ILE A 142 -4.77 21.20 -5.35
CA ILE A 142 -4.76 21.80 -4.01
C ILE A 142 -3.33 21.85 -3.46
N ILE A 143 -2.56 20.78 -3.63
CA ILE A 143 -1.17 20.69 -3.19
C ILE A 143 -0.28 21.68 -3.97
N GLU A 144 -0.52 21.84 -5.27
CA GLU A 144 0.16 22.85 -6.10
C GLU A 144 -0.10 24.27 -5.58
N ASN A 145 -1.35 24.60 -5.21
CA ASN A 145 -1.71 25.88 -4.60
C ASN A 145 -1.07 26.12 -3.23
N MET A 146 -0.58 25.06 -2.56
CA MET A 146 0.22 25.17 -1.33
C MET A 146 1.71 25.44 -1.61
N GLY A 147 2.11 25.58 -2.89
CA GLY A 147 3.48 25.90 -3.29
C GLY A 147 4.39 24.69 -3.53
N PHE A 148 3.84 23.50 -3.65
CA PHE A 148 4.62 22.32 -4.05
C PHE A 148 4.62 22.15 -5.57
N GLU A 149 5.72 21.64 -6.11
CA GLU A 149 5.80 21.31 -7.53
C GLU A 149 5.01 20.03 -7.79
N VAL A 150 4.00 20.09 -8.67
CA VAL A 150 3.11 18.97 -9.00
C VAL A 150 3.16 18.68 -10.49
N TYR A 151 3.35 17.42 -10.85
CA TYR A 151 3.24 16.91 -12.21
C TYR A 151 1.99 16.06 -12.34
N ASP A 152 1.01 16.52 -13.11
CA ASP A 152 -0.19 15.75 -13.41
C ASP A 152 0.11 14.70 -14.48
N MET A 153 -0.12 13.43 -14.13
CA MET A 153 0.06 12.29 -15.00
C MET A 153 -1.28 11.71 -15.41
N GLU A 154 -1.68 11.92 -16.66
CA GLU A 154 -2.96 11.44 -17.14
C GLU A 154 -3.00 9.92 -17.24
N PHE A 155 -4.07 9.32 -16.70
CA PHE A 155 -4.28 7.87 -16.64
C PHE A 155 -5.62 7.47 -17.28
N PRO A 156 -5.67 6.44 -18.19
CA PRO A 156 -6.90 6.04 -18.86
C PRO A 156 -7.87 5.31 -17.93
N ARG A 157 -9.17 5.48 -18.18
CA ARG A 157 -10.25 4.80 -17.44
C ARG A 157 -10.56 3.38 -17.96
N THR A 158 -9.96 3.00 -19.08
CA THR A 158 -10.05 1.67 -19.68
C THR A 158 -8.66 1.16 -20.02
N LYS A 159 -8.49 -0.15 -20.12
CA LYS A 159 -7.19 -0.78 -20.40
C LYS A 159 -7.24 -1.80 -21.56
N GLU A 160 -8.44 -2.10 -22.04
CA GLU A 160 -8.66 -3.12 -23.06
C GLU A 160 -8.43 -2.57 -24.46
N SER A 161 -8.79 -1.30 -24.73
CA SER A 161 -8.68 -0.73 -26.08
C SER A 161 -7.25 -0.38 -26.46
N HIS A 162 -6.96 -0.43 -27.75
CA HIS A 162 -5.67 -0.02 -28.32
C HIS A 162 -5.39 1.46 -28.03
N GLU A 163 -6.40 2.32 -28.18
CA GLU A 163 -6.31 3.76 -27.97
C GLU A 163 -5.91 4.08 -26.53
N SER A 164 -6.50 3.41 -25.54
CA SER A 164 -6.14 3.59 -24.13
C SER A 164 -4.70 3.19 -23.82
N ARG A 165 -4.23 2.11 -24.46
CA ARG A 165 -2.85 1.64 -24.29
C ARG A 165 -1.84 2.61 -24.90
N GLU A 166 -2.10 3.07 -26.15
CA GLU A 166 -1.22 4.05 -26.81
C GLU A 166 -1.25 5.40 -26.10
N TYR A 167 -2.41 5.82 -25.58
CA TYR A 167 -2.52 7.02 -24.76
C TYR A 167 -1.63 6.90 -23.51
N TRP A 168 -1.72 5.78 -22.80
CA TRP A 168 -0.91 5.55 -21.61
C TRP A 168 0.58 5.45 -21.90
N ARG A 169 1.00 4.75 -22.97
CA ARG A 169 2.40 4.71 -23.37
C ARG A 169 2.94 6.11 -23.65
N ARG A 170 2.18 6.94 -24.35
CA ARG A 170 2.56 8.35 -24.60
C ARG A 170 2.67 9.14 -23.29
N SER A 171 1.75 8.97 -22.35
CA SER A 171 1.81 9.61 -21.03
C SER A 171 3.08 9.20 -20.27
N VAL A 172 3.43 7.91 -20.28
CA VAL A 172 4.65 7.42 -19.59
C VAL A 172 5.93 7.90 -20.30
N ARG A 173 5.97 7.92 -21.64
CA ARG A 173 7.11 8.47 -22.40
C ARG A 173 7.29 9.96 -22.10
N LYS A 174 6.20 10.74 -22.09
CA LYS A 174 6.22 12.16 -21.74
C LYS A 174 6.73 12.36 -20.32
N PHE A 175 6.15 11.64 -19.35
CA PHE A 175 6.61 11.66 -17.96
C PHE A 175 8.10 11.36 -17.83
N THR A 176 8.60 10.36 -18.54
CA THR A 176 10.02 9.97 -18.53
C THR A 176 10.92 11.11 -18.98
N LYS A 177 10.52 11.81 -20.05
CA LYS A 177 11.25 12.95 -20.58
C LYS A 177 11.21 14.13 -19.62
N ASP A 178 10.01 14.54 -19.22
CA ASP A 178 9.79 15.71 -18.37
C ASP A 178 10.48 15.56 -17.01
N LEU A 179 10.41 14.36 -16.38
CA LEU A 179 11.10 14.09 -15.13
C LEU A 179 12.63 14.10 -15.28
N SER A 180 13.15 13.59 -16.39
CA SER A 180 14.59 13.65 -16.72
C SER A 180 15.09 15.09 -16.83
N GLU A 181 14.29 15.96 -17.46
CA GLU A 181 14.58 17.40 -17.58
C GLU A 181 14.48 18.10 -16.23
N ASN A 182 13.41 17.86 -15.45
CA ASN A 182 13.21 18.44 -14.13
C ASN A 182 14.33 18.08 -13.14
N LEU A 183 14.73 16.82 -13.11
CA LEU A 183 15.81 16.34 -12.24
C LEU A 183 17.22 16.64 -12.81
N ASN A 184 17.31 17.27 -13.98
CA ASN A 184 18.57 17.50 -14.70
C ASN A 184 19.45 16.22 -14.78
N THR A 185 18.82 15.07 -14.97
CA THR A 185 19.47 13.74 -14.97
C THR A 185 19.17 13.01 -16.27
N LYS A 186 20.21 12.66 -17.02
CA LYS A 186 20.06 11.95 -18.30
C LYS A 186 19.75 10.47 -18.07
N LEU A 187 18.59 10.02 -18.59
CA LEU A 187 18.25 8.62 -18.66
C LEU A 187 19.14 7.89 -19.68
N SER A 188 19.65 6.72 -19.30
CA SER A 188 20.36 5.84 -20.22
C SER A 188 19.71 4.45 -20.24
N LYS A 189 19.94 3.71 -21.35
CA LYS A 189 19.46 2.32 -21.48
C LYS A 189 19.96 1.45 -20.34
N GLN A 190 21.23 1.62 -19.93
CA GLN A 190 21.82 0.81 -18.86
C GLN A 190 21.15 1.12 -17.50
N LYS A 191 21.02 2.40 -17.14
CA LYS A 191 20.34 2.81 -15.90
C LYS A 191 18.90 2.27 -15.84
N LEU A 192 18.19 2.31 -16.97
CA LEU A 192 16.82 1.79 -17.02
C LEU A 192 16.77 0.26 -16.83
N LYS A 193 17.68 -0.48 -17.48
CA LYS A 193 17.82 -1.93 -17.27
C LYS A 193 18.14 -2.29 -15.83
N ASP A 194 19.04 -1.56 -15.21
CA ASP A 194 19.45 -1.83 -13.82
C ASP A 194 18.29 -1.53 -12.85
N ALA A 195 17.55 -0.45 -13.07
CA ALA A 195 16.37 -0.13 -12.29
C ALA A 195 15.26 -1.18 -12.46
N ILE A 196 14.96 -1.62 -13.69
CA ILE A 196 13.98 -2.70 -13.94
C ILE A 196 14.39 -3.99 -13.23
N LYS A 197 15.67 -4.38 -13.31
CA LYS A 197 16.18 -5.57 -12.62
C LYS A 197 16.06 -5.45 -11.10
N LYS A 198 16.40 -4.29 -10.54
CA LYS A 198 16.35 -4.04 -9.10
C LYS A 198 14.91 -4.11 -8.57
N VAL A 199 13.98 -3.39 -9.21
CA VAL A 199 12.56 -3.44 -8.83
C VAL A 199 11.98 -4.83 -9.06
N GLY A 200 12.32 -5.51 -10.17
CA GLY A 200 11.90 -6.87 -10.46
C GLY A 200 12.41 -7.87 -9.41
N TYR A 201 13.64 -7.69 -8.91
CA TYR A 201 14.16 -8.53 -7.83
C TYR A 201 13.42 -8.31 -6.50
N ALA A 202 13.12 -7.05 -6.16
CA ALA A 202 12.28 -6.73 -5.00
C ALA A 202 10.89 -7.41 -5.10
N GLN A 203 10.26 -7.36 -6.28
CA GLN A 203 8.98 -8.04 -6.54
C GLN A 203 9.11 -9.57 -6.41
N HIS A 204 10.19 -10.16 -6.93
CA HIS A 204 10.46 -11.59 -6.79
C HIS A 204 10.57 -12.02 -5.31
N LEU A 205 11.29 -11.27 -4.49
CA LEU A 205 11.41 -11.54 -3.06
C LEU A 205 10.07 -11.42 -2.33
N TYR A 206 9.26 -10.41 -2.66
CA TYR A 206 7.91 -10.32 -2.13
C TYR A 206 7.08 -11.56 -2.49
N HIS A 207 7.13 -12.02 -3.75
CA HIS A 207 6.40 -13.23 -4.17
C HIS A 207 6.90 -14.48 -3.45
N LYS A 208 8.21 -14.62 -3.27
CA LYS A 208 8.80 -15.70 -2.49
C LYS A 208 8.22 -15.74 -1.08
N LEU A 209 8.21 -14.60 -0.38
CA LEU A 209 7.64 -14.46 0.96
C LEU A 209 6.12 -14.72 0.96
N ASN A 210 5.38 -14.14 0.01
CA ASN A 210 3.93 -14.24 -0.04
C ASN A 210 3.45 -15.68 -0.28
N ILE A 211 4.14 -16.47 -1.11
CA ILE A 211 3.81 -17.88 -1.36
C ILE A 211 3.89 -18.73 -0.09
N LEU A 212 4.79 -18.43 0.83
CA LEU A 212 4.93 -19.17 2.10
C LEU A 212 3.66 -19.11 2.95
N ARG A 213 2.84 -18.07 2.79
CA ARG A 213 1.55 -17.90 3.47
C ARG A 213 0.47 -18.87 2.95
N LYS A 214 0.71 -19.58 1.84
CA LYS A 214 -0.17 -20.68 1.37
C LYS A 214 -0.13 -21.91 2.29
N ASN A 215 0.93 -22.07 3.06
CA ASN A 215 1.05 -23.18 4.00
C ASN A 215 -0.02 -23.13 5.09
N ALA A 216 -0.46 -24.30 5.56
CA ALA A 216 -1.43 -24.39 6.65
C ALA A 216 -0.90 -23.76 7.95
N THR A 217 0.41 -23.88 8.18
CA THR A 217 1.16 -23.18 9.21
C THR A 217 1.73 -21.89 8.63
N SER A 218 0.94 -20.80 8.65
CA SER A 218 1.45 -19.52 8.17
C SER A 218 2.63 -19.04 9.04
N PRO A 219 3.78 -18.71 8.44
CA PRO A 219 4.97 -18.31 9.21
C PRO A 219 4.95 -16.84 9.65
N ILE A 220 4.05 -16.03 9.10
CA ILE A 220 3.96 -14.57 9.31
C ILE A 220 2.50 -14.12 9.28
N LEU A 221 2.14 -13.14 10.09
CA LEU A 221 0.81 -12.51 10.12
C LEU A 221 0.61 -11.53 8.96
N GLY A 222 -0.64 -11.27 8.59
CA GLY A 222 -0.98 -10.30 7.56
C GLY A 222 -0.63 -8.87 7.94
N LYS A 223 -0.79 -8.50 9.22
CA LYS A 223 -0.37 -7.19 9.73
C LYS A 223 1.11 -6.90 9.47
N ASP A 224 1.98 -7.89 9.64
CA ASP A 224 3.41 -7.76 9.39
C ASP A 224 3.71 -7.66 7.90
N MET A 225 2.97 -8.41 7.06
CA MET A 225 3.07 -8.26 5.61
C MET A 225 2.68 -6.86 5.13
N PHE A 226 1.69 -6.21 5.76
CA PHE A 226 1.38 -4.81 5.44
C PHE A 226 2.50 -3.86 5.87
N LEU A 227 3.16 -4.10 6.99
CA LEU A 227 4.35 -3.32 7.36
C LEU A 227 5.48 -3.51 6.35
N VAL A 228 5.80 -4.76 5.97
CA VAL A 228 6.82 -5.06 4.97
C VAL A 228 6.55 -4.33 3.65
N THR A 229 5.32 -4.38 3.15
CA THR A 229 4.96 -3.75 1.87
C THR A 229 4.86 -2.23 1.96
N ASN A 230 4.36 -1.68 3.08
CA ASN A 230 4.33 -0.24 3.27
C ASN A 230 5.75 0.35 3.46
N ALA A 231 6.69 -0.39 4.04
CA ALA A 231 8.08 0.03 4.14
C ALA A 231 8.71 0.32 2.77
N PHE A 232 8.31 -0.41 1.71
CA PHE A 232 8.74 -0.13 0.33
C PHE A 232 8.38 1.28 -0.17
N PHE A 233 7.46 1.98 0.51
CA PHE A 233 7.05 3.33 0.14
C PHE A 233 8.06 4.39 0.49
N PHE A 234 8.96 4.13 1.45
CA PHE A 234 9.86 5.13 2.01
C PHE A 234 11.26 4.62 2.34
N ASP A 235 11.48 3.30 2.36
CA ASP A 235 12.80 2.73 2.64
C ASP A 235 13.74 2.86 1.43
N LYS A 236 15.05 2.73 1.68
CA LYS A 236 16.03 2.52 0.61
C LYS A 236 15.81 1.14 0.01
N ILE A 237 15.58 1.07 -1.30
CA ILE A 237 15.23 -0.18 -1.99
C ILE A 237 16.25 -1.30 -1.72
N ASP A 238 17.55 -0.99 -1.62
CA ASP A 238 18.57 -1.99 -1.36
C ASP A 238 18.45 -2.57 0.07
N ASN A 239 18.19 -1.73 1.07
CA ASN A 239 17.97 -2.16 2.46
C ASN A 239 16.68 -2.99 2.57
N TRP A 240 15.62 -2.56 1.89
CA TRP A 240 14.35 -3.30 1.84
C TRP A 240 14.54 -4.69 1.22
N ILE A 241 15.31 -4.79 0.13
CA ILE A 241 15.64 -6.08 -0.53
C ILE A 241 16.34 -7.02 0.45
N GLU A 242 17.41 -6.55 1.12
CA GLU A 242 18.17 -7.33 2.11
C GLU A 242 17.26 -7.81 3.27
N ALA A 243 16.42 -6.91 3.80
CA ALA A 243 15.51 -7.23 4.90
C ALA A 243 14.45 -8.25 4.50
N VAL A 244 13.86 -8.13 3.30
CA VAL A 244 12.84 -9.09 2.82
C VAL A 244 13.47 -10.44 2.49
N GLU A 245 14.70 -10.46 1.96
CA GLU A 245 15.43 -11.71 1.73
C GLU A 245 15.70 -12.47 3.04
N ALA A 246 16.17 -11.75 4.07
CA ALA A 246 16.37 -12.32 5.41
C ALA A 246 15.04 -12.85 5.99
N LEU A 247 13.96 -12.08 5.87
CA LEU A 247 12.64 -12.46 6.33
C LEU A 247 12.08 -13.68 5.58
N ALA A 248 12.23 -13.73 4.26
CA ALA A 248 11.79 -14.86 3.46
C ALA A 248 12.54 -16.15 3.84
N ASN A 249 13.85 -16.07 4.03
CA ASN A 249 14.68 -17.19 4.45
C ASN A 249 14.32 -17.68 5.88
N GLU A 250 13.99 -16.78 6.79
CA GLU A 250 13.48 -17.15 8.12
C GLU A 250 12.10 -17.81 8.03
N CYS A 251 11.18 -17.23 7.26
CA CYS A 251 9.85 -17.80 7.05
C CYS A 251 9.90 -19.20 6.40
N GLU A 252 10.84 -19.46 5.48
CA GLU A 252 11.06 -20.79 4.93
C GLU A 252 11.48 -21.81 6.01
N ARG A 253 12.37 -21.42 6.94
CA ARG A 253 12.75 -22.26 8.08
C ARG A 253 11.56 -22.50 8.99
N ARG A 254 10.78 -21.44 9.35
CA ARG A 254 9.59 -21.56 10.18
C ARG A 254 8.56 -22.52 9.59
N VAL A 255 8.38 -22.53 8.27
CA VAL A 255 7.51 -23.50 7.58
C VAL A 255 8.03 -24.92 7.73
N LYS A 256 9.35 -25.15 7.55
CA LYS A 256 9.99 -26.47 7.71
C LYS A 256 9.90 -26.98 9.15
N ASP A 257 10.06 -26.08 10.11
CA ASP A 257 10.06 -26.40 11.55
C ASP A 257 8.63 -26.38 12.13
N GLU A 258 7.59 -26.20 11.29
CA GLU A 258 6.17 -26.09 11.65
C GLU A 258 5.86 -24.97 12.67
N ILE A 259 6.68 -23.91 12.74
CA ILE A 259 6.46 -22.75 13.60
C ILE A 259 5.39 -21.86 12.96
N ALA A 260 4.21 -21.80 13.58
CA ALA A 260 3.06 -21.06 13.09
C ALA A 260 2.72 -19.87 13.98
N VAL A 261 2.36 -18.73 13.34
CA VAL A 261 1.86 -17.52 14.04
C VAL A 261 0.36 -17.58 14.36
N ALA A 262 -0.37 -18.55 13.81
CA ALA A 262 -1.79 -18.77 14.05
C ALA A 262 -2.11 -20.27 14.20
N SER A 263 -3.24 -20.59 14.79
CA SER A 263 -3.74 -21.96 14.86
C SER A 263 -4.11 -22.49 13.47
N LYS A 264 -3.88 -23.78 13.21
CA LYS A 264 -4.40 -24.46 11.99
C LYS A 264 -5.94 -24.37 11.87
N ARG A 265 -6.64 -24.08 12.99
CA ARG A 265 -8.10 -23.90 13.04
C ARG A 265 -8.54 -22.45 12.79
N SER A 266 -7.65 -21.48 12.92
CA SER A 266 -7.96 -20.06 12.67
C SER A 266 -8.46 -19.87 11.24
N PRO A 267 -9.59 -19.16 11.03
CA PRO A 267 -10.08 -18.85 9.69
C PRO A 267 -9.05 -18.06 8.88
N ARG A 268 -8.91 -18.44 7.61
CA ARG A 268 -7.99 -17.85 6.65
C ARG A 268 -8.74 -16.81 5.81
N ILE A 269 -8.27 -15.58 5.82
CA ILE A 269 -8.97 -14.44 5.22
C ILE A 269 -8.17 -13.89 4.03
N VAL A 270 -8.86 -13.61 2.93
CA VAL A 270 -8.38 -12.70 1.88
C VAL A 270 -8.88 -11.29 2.22
N TYR A 271 -7.96 -10.35 2.32
CA TYR A 271 -8.28 -8.94 2.56
C TYR A 271 -8.28 -8.17 1.23
N THR A 272 -9.29 -7.34 0.98
CA THR A 272 -9.37 -6.51 -0.23
C THR A 272 -10.08 -5.18 0.03
N GLY A 273 -9.96 -4.24 -0.91
CA GLY A 273 -10.59 -2.92 -0.81
C GLY A 273 -9.59 -1.79 -0.64
N SER A 274 -9.97 -0.81 0.18
CA SER A 274 -9.14 0.34 0.51
C SER A 274 -7.84 -0.09 1.18
N PRO A 275 -6.70 0.54 0.83
CA PRO A 275 -5.39 0.09 1.30
C PRO A 275 -5.18 0.37 2.79
N PRO A 276 -4.71 -0.60 3.58
CA PRO A 276 -4.19 -0.34 4.91
C PRO A 276 -2.82 0.35 4.78
N ILE A 277 -2.74 1.58 5.29
CA ILE A 277 -1.52 2.39 5.30
C ILE A 277 -1.15 2.70 6.74
N PHE A 278 0.12 2.47 7.11
CA PHE A 278 0.59 2.77 8.46
C PHE A 278 0.38 4.26 8.81
N PRO A 279 -0.07 4.57 10.03
CA PRO A 279 -0.45 3.71 11.15
C PRO A 279 -1.90 3.19 11.10
N ASN A 280 -2.72 3.50 10.09
CA ASN A 280 -4.08 2.98 10.00
C ASN A 280 -4.13 1.52 9.52
N LEU A 281 -3.74 0.60 10.39
CA LEU A 281 -3.89 -0.85 10.21
C LEU A 281 -5.08 -1.41 11.01
N LYS A 282 -6.05 -0.57 11.35
CA LYS A 282 -7.18 -0.87 12.22
C LYS A 282 -7.89 -2.18 11.86
N ILE A 283 -8.34 -2.33 10.63
CA ILE A 283 -9.10 -3.52 10.21
C ILE A 283 -8.23 -4.79 10.15
N PRO A 284 -7.03 -4.79 9.56
CA PRO A 284 -6.12 -5.93 9.66
C PRO A 284 -5.87 -6.41 11.09
N LEU A 285 -5.62 -5.49 12.01
CA LEU A 285 -5.38 -5.84 13.42
C LEU A 285 -6.62 -6.45 14.07
N LEU A 286 -7.81 -5.89 13.85
CA LEU A 286 -9.07 -6.44 14.42
C LEU A 286 -9.34 -7.85 13.90
N ILE A 287 -9.07 -8.13 12.62
CA ILE A 287 -9.22 -9.48 12.06
C ILE A 287 -8.31 -10.48 12.78
N GLU A 288 -7.04 -10.15 12.96
CA GLU A 288 -6.05 -11.05 13.54
C GLU A 288 -6.17 -11.16 15.07
N LEU A 289 -6.63 -10.11 15.77
CA LEU A 289 -7.02 -10.19 17.19
C LEU A 289 -8.26 -11.06 17.42
N SER A 290 -9.13 -11.20 16.43
CA SER A 290 -10.31 -12.09 16.51
C SER A 290 -9.99 -13.57 16.24
N ASP A 291 -8.71 -13.97 16.27
CA ASP A 291 -8.24 -15.33 16.00
C ASP A 291 -8.53 -15.82 14.55
N ALA A 292 -8.47 -14.91 13.59
CA ALA A 292 -8.35 -15.22 12.17
C ALA A 292 -6.96 -14.83 11.66
N ILE A 293 -6.60 -15.22 10.44
CA ILE A 293 -5.34 -14.85 9.83
C ILE A 293 -5.57 -14.32 8.41
N ILE A 294 -4.98 -13.18 8.08
CA ILE A 294 -4.96 -12.66 6.71
C ILE A 294 -3.84 -13.37 5.95
N VAL A 295 -4.21 -14.25 5.05
CA VAL A 295 -3.25 -15.08 4.28
C VAL A 295 -2.91 -14.51 2.91
N ALA A 296 -3.75 -13.65 2.37
CA ALA A 296 -3.52 -12.92 1.12
C ALA A 296 -4.28 -11.61 1.12
N ASP A 297 -3.90 -10.71 0.24
CA ASP A 297 -4.62 -9.46 0.03
C ASP A 297 -4.64 -9.06 -1.46
N GLU A 298 -5.59 -8.19 -1.79
CA GLU A 298 -5.67 -7.55 -3.10
C GLU A 298 -5.81 -6.03 -2.88
N THR A 299 -4.74 -5.39 -2.42
CA THR A 299 -4.68 -3.94 -2.16
C THR A 299 -3.54 -3.27 -2.90
N CYS A 300 -3.67 -1.96 -3.15
CA CYS A 300 -2.62 -1.20 -3.82
C CYS A 300 -1.44 -0.85 -2.91
N SER A 301 -1.57 -1.04 -1.60
CA SER A 301 -0.47 -0.89 -0.64
C SER A 301 0.33 -2.17 -0.43
N SER A 302 -0.04 -3.26 -1.09
CA SER A 302 0.57 -4.56 -0.92
C SER A 302 0.58 -5.35 -2.24
N ASN A 303 -0.13 -6.46 -2.34
CA ASN A 303 0.01 -7.43 -3.43
C ASN A 303 -0.13 -6.83 -4.84
N ARG A 304 -1.08 -5.88 -5.05
CA ARG A 304 -1.27 -5.26 -6.37
C ARG A 304 -0.05 -4.51 -6.87
N MET A 305 0.73 -3.91 -5.97
CA MET A 305 1.95 -3.17 -6.30
C MET A 305 3.07 -4.10 -6.83
N PHE A 306 3.13 -5.32 -6.30
CA PHE A 306 4.20 -6.27 -6.60
C PHE A 306 3.81 -7.32 -7.66
N ASN A 307 2.57 -7.30 -8.18
CA ASN A 307 2.01 -8.39 -8.92
C ASN A 307 2.70 -8.70 -10.25
N ASP A 308 3.03 -7.68 -11.02
CA ASP A 308 3.54 -7.84 -12.37
C ASP A 308 4.99 -7.32 -12.49
N MET A 309 5.82 -8.08 -13.20
CA MET A 309 7.20 -7.72 -13.50
C MET A 309 7.34 -7.20 -14.93
N VAL A 310 8.33 -6.34 -15.15
CA VAL A 310 8.68 -5.83 -16.49
C VAL A 310 9.60 -6.81 -17.19
N SER A 311 9.30 -7.13 -18.45
CA SER A 311 10.27 -7.83 -19.32
C SER A 311 11.41 -6.89 -19.72
N VAL A 312 12.64 -7.41 -19.77
CA VAL A 312 13.87 -6.65 -20.05
C VAL A 312 14.48 -7.01 -21.39
N ASP A 313 13.82 -7.78 -22.23
CA ASP A 313 14.37 -8.31 -23.49
C ASP A 313 14.37 -7.28 -24.65
N GLU A 314 14.02 -6.02 -24.35
CA GLU A 314 13.92 -4.96 -25.33
C GLU A 314 15.29 -4.37 -25.70
N TRP A 315 15.49 -4.13 -26.99
CA TRP A 315 16.74 -3.58 -27.53
C TRP A 315 16.82 -2.06 -27.42
N PHE A 316 15.69 -1.38 -27.59
CA PHE A 316 15.63 0.08 -27.58
C PHE A 316 15.10 0.60 -26.24
N MET A 317 15.58 1.75 -25.82
CA MET A 317 15.20 2.36 -24.54
C MET A 317 13.70 2.67 -24.47
N TYR A 318 13.11 3.17 -25.54
CA TYR A 318 11.68 3.49 -25.56
C TYR A 318 10.78 2.24 -25.55
N ASP A 319 11.23 1.11 -26.09
CA ASP A 319 10.49 -0.17 -26.01
C ASP A 319 10.46 -0.67 -24.56
N MET A 320 11.54 -0.45 -23.79
CA MET A 320 11.55 -0.72 -22.35
C MET A 320 10.59 0.20 -21.57
N VAL A 321 10.51 1.49 -21.95
CA VAL A 321 9.54 2.43 -21.35
C VAL A 321 8.10 1.98 -21.66
N ASP A 322 7.84 1.49 -22.87
CA ASP A 322 6.53 0.95 -23.23
C ASP A 322 6.20 -0.35 -22.49
N SER A 323 7.18 -1.22 -22.28
CA SER A 323 7.02 -2.43 -21.47
C SER A 323 6.70 -2.10 -20.00
N ILE A 324 7.35 -1.05 -19.46
CA ILE A 324 6.99 -0.50 -18.15
C ILE A 324 5.55 0.02 -18.16
N ALA A 325 5.18 0.84 -19.15
CA ALA A 325 3.81 1.35 -19.25
C ALA A 325 2.78 0.21 -19.30
N ASP A 326 3.03 -0.82 -20.10
CA ASP A 326 2.15 -1.99 -20.23
C ASP A 326 1.97 -2.73 -18.90
N LYS A 327 3.04 -2.92 -18.12
CA LYS A 327 2.97 -3.49 -16.76
C LYS A 327 1.99 -2.73 -15.88
N TYR A 328 2.12 -1.40 -15.83
CA TYR A 328 1.30 -0.56 -14.96
C TYR A 328 -0.16 -0.44 -15.39
N LEU A 329 -0.48 -0.69 -16.67
CA LEU A 329 -1.85 -0.64 -17.17
C LEU A 329 -2.52 -2.02 -17.17
N LYS A 330 -1.92 -3.00 -17.85
CA LYS A 330 -2.54 -4.31 -18.11
C LYS A 330 -2.74 -5.13 -16.84
N GLY A 331 -1.73 -5.15 -15.96
CA GLY A 331 -1.76 -5.89 -14.70
C GLY A 331 -2.61 -5.25 -13.61
N CYS A 332 -2.98 -3.99 -13.78
CA CYS A 332 -3.67 -3.25 -12.73
C CYS A 332 -5.14 -3.66 -12.58
N THR A 333 -5.50 -4.09 -11.37
CA THR A 333 -6.86 -4.45 -10.96
C THR A 333 -7.53 -3.35 -10.11
N CYS A 334 -7.16 -2.07 -10.31
CA CYS A 334 -7.72 -0.96 -9.54
C CYS A 334 -9.19 -0.72 -9.88
N PRO A 335 -10.07 -0.40 -8.89
CA PRO A 335 -11.48 -0.12 -9.13
C PRO A 335 -11.76 1.17 -9.93
N ILE A 336 -10.73 1.94 -10.29
CA ILE A 336 -10.87 3.09 -11.18
C ILE A 336 -11.26 2.71 -12.62
N PHE A 337 -11.00 1.48 -13.05
CA PHE A 337 -11.36 1.03 -14.39
C PHE A 337 -12.85 0.78 -14.52
N THR A 338 -13.44 1.25 -15.63
CA THR A 338 -14.86 1.10 -15.93
C THR A 338 -15.29 -0.38 -16.00
N LYS A 339 -14.42 -1.23 -16.54
CA LYS A 339 -14.58 -2.70 -16.53
C LYS A 339 -13.46 -3.29 -15.71
N ASN A 340 -13.78 -4.14 -14.73
CA ASN A 340 -12.81 -4.65 -13.76
C ASN A 340 -13.11 -6.12 -13.37
N ASP A 341 -13.50 -6.94 -14.34
CA ASP A 341 -13.81 -8.36 -14.11
C ASP A 341 -12.60 -9.18 -13.73
N ASP A 342 -11.41 -8.77 -14.16
CA ASP A 342 -10.14 -9.37 -13.77
C ASP A 342 -9.86 -9.22 -12.26
N ARG A 343 -10.29 -8.12 -11.62
CA ARG A 343 -10.21 -7.98 -10.17
C ARG A 343 -11.04 -9.03 -9.42
N LYS A 344 -12.28 -9.25 -9.86
CA LYS A 344 -13.15 -10.27 -9.27
C LYS A 344 -12.52 -11.67 -9.39
N ARG A 345 -12.01 -11.99 -10.59
CA ARG A 345 -11.26 -13.24 -10.82
C ARG A 345 -10.03 -13.33 -9.91
N ARG A 346 -9.26 -12.25 -9.79
CA ARG A 346 -8.09 -12.20 -8.93
C ARG A 346 -8.42 -12.51 -7.47
N ILE A 347 -9.49 -11.93 -6.92
CA ILE A 347 -9.94 -12.22 -5.56
C ILE A 347 -10.31 -13.69 -5.41
N LEU A 348 -11.06 -14.27 -6.36
CA LEU A 348 -11.43 -15.69 -6.36
C LEU A 348 -10.21 -16.61 -6.47
N ASP A 349 -9.24 -16.26 -7.32
CA ASP A 349 -7.98 -17.00 -7.44
C ASP A 349 -7.20 -16.97 -6.11
N LEU A 350 -7.14 -15.82 -5.43
CA LEU A 350 -6.52 -15.73 -4.10
C LEU A 350 -7.25 -16.60 -3.06
N VAL A 351 -8.58 -16.59 -3.07
CA VAL A 351 -9.37 -17.46 -2.17
C VAL A 351 -9.03 -18.93 -2.40
N ARG A 352 -9.00 -19.38 -3.64
CA ARG A 352 -8.66 -20.76 -4.01
C ARG A 352 -7.22 -21.10 -3.64
N ASP A 353 -6.26 -20.29 -4.09
CA ASP A 353 -4.84 -20.58 -4.01
C ASP A 353 -4.31 -20.54 -2.57
N TYR A 354 -4.86 -19.67 -1.74
CA TYR A 354 -4.51 -19.55 -0.32
C TYR A 354 -5.45 -20.34 0.59
N LYS A 355 -6.40 -21.10 0.02
CA LYS A 355 -7.40 -21.87 0.77
C LYS A 355 -8.08 -21.01 1.84
N ALA A 356 -8.54 -19.82 1.42
CA ALA A 356 -9.19 -18.90 2.33
C ALA A 356 -10.63 -19.32 2.65
N ASP A 357 -11.02 -19.14 3.90
CA ASP A 357 -12.36 -19.48 4.41
C ASP A 357 -13.36 -18.35 4.12
N GLY A 358 -12.87 -17.11 3.90
CA GLY A 358 -13.71 -15.95 3.60
C GLY A 358 -12.91 -14.73 3.14
N VAL A 359 -13.64 -13.69 2.76
CA VAL A 359 -13.10 -12.42 2.26
C VAL A 359 -13.55 -11.28 3.19
N VAL A 360 -12.67 -10.34 3.50
CA VAL A 360 -13.03 -9.05 4.09
C VAL A 360 -12.78 -7.96 3.06
N TYR A 361 -13.85 -7.27 2.67
CA TYR A 361 -13.82 -6.12 1.79
C TYR A 361 -13.98 -4.84 2.61
N GLN A 362 -12.94 -4.02 2.67
CA GLN A 362 -12.97 -2.73 3.32
C GLN A 362 -13.11 -1.60 2.28
N ALA A 363 -14.02 -0.64 2.50
CA ALA A 363 -14.02 0.65 1.84
C ALA A 363 -13.81 1.76 2.88
N PHE A 364 -13.02 2.78 2.54
CA PHE A 364 -13.03 4.00 3.33
C PHE A 364 -14.31 4.79 3.04
N ALA A 365 -14.94 5.33 4.09
CA ALA A 365 -16.07 6.23 3.96
C ALA A 365 -15.73 7.40 3.03
N GLY A 366 -16.55 7.61 1.99
CA GLY A 366 -16.29 8.60 0.96
C GLY A 366 -15.28 8.19 -0.13
N CYS A 367 -14.80 6.95 -0.14
CA CYS A 367 -13.99 6.43 -1.24
C CYS A 367 -14.88 5.89 -2.36
N GLN A 368 -15.35 6.78 -3.22
CA GLN A 368 -16.34 6.49 -4.27
C GLN A 368 -15.98 5.26 -5.12
N VAL A 369 -14.72 5.08 -5.50
CA VAL A 369 -14.32 3.96 -6.39
C VAL A 369 -14.49 2.60 -5.72
N TYR A 370 -14.20 2.46 -4.44
CA TYR A 370 -14.40 1.22 -3.71
C TYR A 370 -15.86 1.02 -3.28
N GLU A 371 -16.56 2.09 -2.90
CA GLU A 371 -17.98 2.03 -2.56
C GLU A 371 -18.84 1.64 -3.77
N MET A 372 -18.57 2.21 -4.95
CA MET A 372 -19.32 1.90 -6.18
C MET A 372 -19.05 0.47 -6.69
N GLU A 373 -17.84 -0.04 -6.52
CA GLU A 373 -17.50 -1.40 -6.95
C GLU A 373 -18.04 -2.48 -6.00
N GLN A 374 -18.25 -2.16 -4.74
CA GLN A 374 -18.62 -3.07 -3.66
C GLN A 374 -19.66 -4.11 -4.08
N ARG A 375 -20.80 -3.66 -4.60
CA ARG A 375 -21.92 -4.55 -4.94
C ARG A 375 -21.51 -5.64 -5.92
N SER A 376 -20.74 -5.29 -6.96
CA SER A 376 -20.34 -6.26 -7.98
C SER A 376 -19.37 -7.32 -7.44
N VAL A 377 -18.52 -6.94 -6.48
CA VAL A 377 -17.61 -7.88 -5.80
C VAL A 377 -18.39 -8.80 -4.85
N LEU A 378 -19.32 -8.25 -4.06
CA LEU A 378 -20.19 -9.06 -3.18
C LEU A 378 -20.96 -10.10 -3.96
N GLU A 379 -21.63 -9.72 -5.05
CA GLU A 379 -22.37 -10.63 -5.93
C GLU A 379 -21.48 -11.72 -6.55
N ALA A 380 -20.24 -11.39 -6.92
CA ALA A 380 -19.29 -12.36 -7.46
C ALA A 380 -18.85 -13.39 -6.40
N MET A 381 -18.61 -12.96 -5.16
CA MET A 381 -18.26 -13.86 -4.05
C MET A 381 -19.45 -14.74 -3.66
N GLU A 382 -20.65 -14.19 -3.59
CA GLU A 382 -21.87 -14.92 -3.29
C GLU A 382 -22.14 -16.02 -4.32
N LYS A 383 -22.04 -15.70 -5.63
CA LYS A 383 -22.18 -16.68 -6.72
C LYS A 383 -21.15 -17.82 -6.62
N ALA A 384 -19.97 -17.53 -6.13
CA ALA A 384 -18.92 -18.51 -5.90
C ALA A 384 -19.05 -19.27 -4.57
N GLY A 385 -20.06 -18.95 -3.74
CA GLY A 385 -20.25 -19.56 -2.42
C GLY A 385 -19.18 -19.16 -1.37
N VAL A 386 -18.47 -18.05 -1.62
CA VAL A 386 -17.42 -17.52 -0.74
C VAL A 386 -18.02 -16.53 0.25
N PRO A 387 -17.92 -16.78 1.58
CA PRO A 387 -18.34 -15.82 2.58
C PRO A 387 -17.57 -14.51 2.45
N ILE A 388 -18.27 -13.38 2.50
CA ILE A 388 -17.66 -12.05 2.41
C ILE A 388 -18.28 -11.11 3.46
N LEU A 389 -17.41 -10.36 4.16
CA LEU A 389 -17.78 -9.27 5.04
C LEU A 389 -17.41 -7.95 4.42
N TYR A 390 -18.38 -7.07 4.20
CA TYR A 390 -18.14 -5.68 3.84
C TYR A 390 -18.03 -4.81 5.09
N LEU A 391 -17.00 -3.97 5.14
CA LEU A 391 -16.79 -2.98 6.19
C LEU A 391 -16.57 -1.60 5.57
N GLU A 392 -17.29 -0.61 6.06
CA GLU A 392 -16.97 0.80 5.86
C GLU A 392 -16.23 1.32 7.09
N SER A 393 -15.15 2.05 6.89
CA SER A 393 -14.35 2.62 7.97
C SER A 393 -13.70 3.94 7.55
N ASP A 394 -13.27 4.69 8.52
CA ASP A 394 -12.45 5.89 8.37
C ASP A 394 -11.17 5.78 9.22
N TYR A 395 -10.47 6.88 9.43
CA TYR A 395 -9.27 6.90 10.29
C TYR A 395 -9.61 7.11 11.77
N SER A 396 -10.81 7.58 12.08
CA SER A 396 -11.25 7.82 13.45
C SER A 396 -11.27 6.54 14.30
N PRO A 397 -10.92 6.61 15.58
CA PRO A 397 -11.06 5.51 16.52
C PRO A 397 -12.52 5.27 16.98
N SER A 398 -13.46 6.14 16.65
CA SER A 398 -14.82 6.15 17.21
C SER A 398 -15.66 4.90 16.90
N GLN A 399 -15.36 4.20 15.78
CA GLN A 399 -16.14 3.04 15.32
C GLN A 399 -15.55 1.68 15.74
N LEU A 400 -14.48 1.67 16.55
CA LEU A 400 -13.74 0.44 16.88
C LEU A 400 -14.64 -0.66 17.44
N GLY A 401 -15.52 -0.36 18.41
CA GLY A 401 -16.40 -1.36 19.03
C GLY A 401 -17.36 -2.01 18.03
N GLN A 402 -17.99 -1.22 17.16
CA GLN A 402 -18.88 -1.72 16.12
C GLN A 402 -18.14 -2.61 15.10
N LEU A 403 -16.97 -2.18 14.66
CA LEU A 403 -16.14 -2.93 13.72
C LEU A 403 -15.66 -4.24 14.33
N THR A 404 -15.24 -4.23 15.61
CA THR A 404 -14.84 -5.42 16.35
C THR A 404 -15.97 -6.44 16.39
N THR A 405 -17.18 -6.04 16.84
CA THR A 405 -18.34 -6.94 16.91
C THR A 405 -18.67 -7.57 15.55
N ARG A 406 -18.62 -6.80 14.48
CA ARG A 406 -18.91 -7.32 13.12
C ARG A 406 -17.85 -8.30 12.63
N ILE A 407 -16.57 -8.04 12.91
CA ILE A 407 -15.46 -8.92 12.53
C ILE A 407 -15.51 -10.21 13.35
N GLU A 408 -15.71 -10.13 14.68
CA GLU A 408 -15.85 -11.30 15.57
C GLU A 408 -17.01 -12.22 15.14
N ALA A 409 -18.18 -11.64 14.85
CA ALA A 409 -19.34 -12.41 14.36
C ALA A 409 -19.04 -13.11 13.02
N PHE A 410 -18.34 -12.44 12.12
CA PHE A 410 -17.94 -13.04 10.84
C PHE A 410 -16.94 -14.19 11.06
N VAL A 411 -15.90 -13.98 11.85
CA VAL A 411 -14.87 -14.99 12.16
C VAL A 411 -15.52 -16.21 12.84
N GLU A 412 -16.44 -16.00 13.79
CA GLU A 412 -17.15 -17.11 14.44
C GLU A 412 -18.03 -17.90 13.45
N SER A 413 -18.68 -17.20 12.50
CA SER A 413 -19.46 -17.86 11.44
C SER A 413 -18.56 -18.77 10.58
N LEU A 414 -17.35 -18.33 10.25
CA LEU A 414 -16.37 -19.12 9.50
C LEU A 414 -15.85 -20.32 10.30
N LYS A 415 -15.57 -20.15 11.61
CA LYS A 415 -15.20 -21.24 12.52
C LYS A 415 -16.28 -22.32 12.56
N ASN A 416 -17.55 -21.92 12.65
CA ASN A 416 -18.67 -22.84 12.68
C ASN A 416 -18.88 -23.57 11.34
N ARG A 417 -18.66 -22.90 10.22
CA ARG A 417 -18.70 -23.53 8.88
C ARG A 417 -17.58 -24.57 8.74
N LYS A 418 -16.37 -24.27 9.18
CA LYS A 418 -15.19 -25.16 9.12
C LYS A 418 -15.33 -26.40 10.00
N ARG A 419 -16.09 -26.31 11.12
CA ARG A 419 -16.40 -27.47 12.00
C ARG A 419 -17.40 -28.44 11.38
N ARG A 420 -18.20 -27.98 10.42
CA ARG A 420 -19.25 -28.79 9.77
C ARG A 420 -18.76 -29.47 8.47
N GLN A 421 -17.62 -29.07 7.95
CA GLN A 421 -16.91 -29.71 6.84
C GLN A 421 -15.93 -30.78 7.35
#